data_d97fb7f6d4ea9724056e3e0cc27ab111
#
_entry.id   d97fb7f6d4ea9724056e3e0cc27ab111
#
_cell.length_a   1.000
_cell.length_b   1.000
_cell.length_c   1.000
_cell.angle_alpha   90.00
_cell.angle_beta   90.00
_cell.angle_gamma   90.00
#
_symmetry.space_group_name_H-M   'P 1'
#
loop_
_entity.id
_entity.type
_entity.pdbx_description
1 polymer ?
#
loop_
_entity_poly.entity_id
_entity_poly.type
_entity_poly.pdbx_seq_one_letter_code
_entity_poly.pdbx_strand_id
1 'polypeptide(L)'
;GCQVVSVKNQSLNVTITNERESILTRDKLSEASLNVLSMTGREAKICSEQPEECVSELKQIPQIQDEQLLSTASELYLAKALSLEKSSACKVSILAKTQSEEKQALQKQNYQSCLDQQLGMLDKSIRYSYAYMFNTKRGPQDRIFDNRQVQLRDFYNQAIAKLVNSYRLRHGPSEVGNQIKVGQSIYRINYDNYPLLKNRQVEQLMSTYNMNFSGLRSITRRDGFGSEFLIVLPPEHNDTSPEKAKYIVDPLHYQYTNGRNPNIHNARYLAATITAQPRSASSTDEILNNPEFEISAYDPYKFESAKIAGKSYPLAANFSAPYGLWLAQNNLGKAAYLSLIDRDARLTMPHLYMLEPYNPNKKVVVLVHGLASSPEAWIRLTNDVMGDPVLREHYQVWQVFYSTNMPILESRFQIYAIIQQSFN
;
A
#
# COMPACT_ATOMS: atom_id res chain seq x y z
N GLY A 1 22.09 15.47 -16.31
CA GLY A 1 22.31 14.82 -15.02
C GLY A 1 21.29 13.73 -14.81
N CYS A 2 21.75 12.55 -14.37
CA CYS A 2 20.83 11.45 -14.05
C CYS A 2 20.00 11.84 -12.82
N GLN A 3 18.69 11.91 -12.98
CA GLN A 3 17.79 12.09 -11.85
C GLN A 3 17.67 10.76 -11.10
N VAL A 4 18.01 10.79 -9.82
CA VAL A 4 17.81 9.65 -8.92
C VAL A 4 16.37 9.61 -8.48
N VAL A 5 15.73 8.45 -8.59
CA VAL A 5 14.36 8.26 -8.05
C VAL A 5 14.43 8.11 -6.54
N SER A 6 13.69 8.91 -5.83
CA SER A 6 13.58 8.84 -4.38
C SER A 6 12.11 8.84 -3.94
N VAL A 7 11.84 8.19 -2.82
CA VAL A 7 10.51 8.21 -2.19
C VAL A 7 10.47 9.35 -1.18
N LYS A 8 9.44 10.17 -1.31
CA LYS A 8 9.15 11.22 -0.31
C LYS A 8 7.76 10.99 0.26
N ASN A 9 7.67 10.97 1.57
CA ASN A 9 6.38 11.00 2.24
C ASN A 9 5.83 12.42 2.16
N GLN A 10 4.68 12.56 1.51
CA GLN A 10 3.99 13.83 1.41
C GLN A 10 3.02 14.03 2.56
N SER A 11 2.75 15.28 2.90
CA SER A 11 1.64 15.62 3.77
C SER A 11 0.32 15.27 3.08
N LEU A 12 -0.69 14.88 3.86
CA LEU A 12 -2.00 14.44 3.35
C LEU A 12 -2.68 15.48 2.45
N ASN A 13 -2.38 16.78 2.61
CA ASN A 13 -2.98 17.87 1.82
C ASN A 13 -2.51 17.93 0.36
N VAL A 14 -1.52 17.15 -0.04
CA VAL A 14 -1.02 17.13 -1.43
C VAL A 14 -1.69 16.04 -2.28
N THR A 15 -2.17 14.97 -1.65
CA THR A 15 -2.74 13.79 -2.33
C THR A 15 -4.24 13.89 -2.59
N ILE A 16 -4.94 14.78 -1.90
CA ILE A 16 -6.37 15.03 -2.07
C ILE A 16 -6.55 16.33 -2.85
N THR A 17 -7.44 16.31 -3.85
CA THR A 17 -7.73 17.49 -4.67
C THR A 17 -8.01 18.72 -3.80
N ASN A 18 -7.32 19.80 -4.10
CA ASN A 18 -7.11 21.01 -3.31
C ASN A 18 -8.37 21.78 -2.86
N GLU A 19 -9.55 21.35 -3.25
CA GLU A 19 -10.79 22.11 -3.04
C GLU A 19 -11.64 21.60 -1.87
N ARG A 20 -11.18 20.57 -1.13
CA ARG A 20 -11.98 19.91 -0.10
C ARG A 20 -11.29 19.99 1.25
N GLU A 21 -11.83 20.85 2.08
CA GLU A 21 -11.41 20.87 3.48
C GLU A 21 -11.93 19.64 4.21
N SER A 22 -11.02 18.84 4.76
CA SER A 22 -11.37 17.70 5.59
C SER A 22 -10.26 17.43 6.60
N ILE A 23 -10.50 16.52 7.52
CA ILE A 23 -9.50 16.09 8.50
C ILE A 23 -8.23 15.52 7.85
N LEU A 24 -8.33 14.99 6.65
CA LEU A 24 -7.19 14.44 5.91
C LEU A 24 -6.32 15.52 5.26
N THR A 25 -6.89 16.70 4.96
CA THR A 25 -6.18 17.76 4.24
C THR A 25 -5.62 18.85 5.13
N ARG A 26 -6.32 19.21 6.22
CA ARG A 26 -5.97 20.38 7.04
C ARG A 26 -5.96 20.14 8.55
N ASP A 27 -6.06 18.91 9.01
CA ASP A 27 -6.25 18.58 10.43
C ASP A 27 -7.48 19.27 11.05
N LYS A 28 -8.47 19.59 10.22
CA LYS A 28 -9.71 20.21 10.64
C LYS A 28 -10.89 19.37 10.19
N LEU A 29 -11.92 19.33 11.01
CA LEU A 29 -13.19 18.74 10.60
C LEU A 29 -13.74 19.49 9.38
N SER A 30 -14.35 18.75 8.47
CA SER A 30 -15.01 19.32 7.30
C SER A 30 -16.18 20.22 7.72
N GLU A 31 -16.51 21.16 6.87
CA GLU A 31 -17.66 22.05 7.09
C GLU A 31 -18.96 21.27 7.24
N ALA A 32 -19.12 20.20 6.48
CA ALA A 32 -20.30 19.32 6.60
C ALA A 32 -20.44 18.72 8.00
N SER A 33 -19.35 18.25 8.60
CA SER A 33 -19.37 17.76 9.99
C SER A 33 -19.59 18.89 10.99
N LEU A 34 -18.97 20.05 10.79
CA LEU A 34 -19.17 21.20 11.68
C LEU A 34 -20.63 21.64 11.71
N ASN A 35 -21.31 21.65 10.57
CA ASN A 35 -22.72 21.98 10.49
C ASN A 35 -23.60 20.99 11.28
N VAL A 36 -23.31 19.71 11.19
CA VAL A 36 -24.04 18.69 11.96
C VAL A 36 -23.77 18.84 13.45
N LEU A 37 -22.51 19.06 13.85
CA LEU A 37 -22.14 19.22 15.25
C LEU A 37 -22.72 20.50 15.87
N SER A 38 -22.99 21.53 15.09
CA SER A 38 -23.63 22.75 15.60
C SER A 38 -25.00 22.48 16.22
N MET A 39 -25.67 21.41 15.81
CA MET A 39 -26.96 21.02 16.38
C MET A 39 -26.86 20.47 17.81
N THR A 40 -25.65 20.06 18.24
CA THR A 40 -25.42 19.58 19.63
C THR A 40 -25.15 20.70 20.59
N GLY A 41 -24.79 21.88 20.13
CA GLY A 41 -24.30 23.00 20.95
C GLY A 41 -22.91 22.78 21.54
N ARG A 42 -22.24 21.68 21.22
CA ARG A 42 -20.88 21.38 21.67
C ARG A 42 -19.83 21.95 20.71
N GLU A 43 -18.67 22.30 21.26
CA GLU A 43 -17.53 22.69 20.44
C GLU A 43 -16.97 21.52 19.63
N ALA A 44 -16.63 21.76 18.38
CA ALA A 44 -16.09 20.75 17.48
C ALA A 44 -14.83 20.07 18.03
N LYS A 45 -13.97 20.83 18.72
CA LYS A 45 -12.75 20.32 19.36
C LYS A 45 -13.07 19.25 20.41
N ILE A 46 -14.08 19.48 21.23
CA ILE A 46 -14.51 18.52 22.26
C ILE A 46 -15.02 17.23 21.60
N CYS A 47 -15.78 17.34 20.52
CA CYS A 47 -16.26 16.18 19.77
C CYS A 47 -15.12 15.40 19.11
N SER A 48 -14.08 16.08 18.63
CA SER A 48 -12.91 15.39 18.07
C SER A 48 -12.10 14.63 19.13
N GLU A 49 -12.08 15.16 20.36
CA GLU A 49 -11.38 14.52 21.49
C GLU A 49 -12.19 13.38 22.12
N GLN A 50 -13.52 13.50 22.11
CA GLN A 50 -14.46 12.55 22.72
C GLN A 50 -15.57 12.16 21.73
N PRO A 51 -15.21 11.44 20.64
CA PRO A 51 -16.17 11.15 19.58
C PRO A 51 -17.35 10.32 20.03
N GLU A 52 -17.18 9.39 20.97
CA GLU A 52 -18.26 8.50 21.42
C GLU A 52 -19.40 9.26 22.08
N GLU A 53 -19.10 10.22 22.92
CA GLU A 53 -20.11 11.05 23.59
C GLU A 53 -20.89 11.90 22.60
N CYS A 54 -20.19 12.53 21.65
CA CYS A 54 -20.84 13.35 20.63
C CYS A 54 -21.68 12.52 19.66
N VAL A 55 -21.20 11.36 19.23
CA VAL A 55 -21.97 10.47 18.36
C VAL A 55 -23.21 9.95 19.07
N SER A 56 -23.10 9.58 20.35
CA SER A 56 -24.25 9.16 21.15
C SER A 56 -25.29 10.26 21.24
N GLU A 57 -24.90 11.52 21.42
CA GLU A 57 -25.80 12.66 21.43
C GLU A 57 -26.45 12.91 20.06
N LEU A 58 -25.67 12.83 18.98
CA LEU A 58 -26.18 12.97 17.61
C LEU A 58 -27.26 11.95 17.29
N LYS A 59 -27.15 10.73 17.78
CA LYS A 59 -28.15 9.66 17.59
C LYS A 59 -29.50 10.01 18.22
N GLN A 60 -29.54 10.87 19.22
CA GLN A 60 -30.76 11.26 19.93
C GLN A 60 -31.42 12.49 19.32
N ILE A 61 -30.85 13.14 18.36
CA ILE A 61 -31.40 14.33 17.70
C ILE A 61 -32.18 13.89 16.46
N PRO A 62 -33.55 14.00 16.48
CA PRO A 62 -34.38 13.48 15.39
C PRO A 62 -34.19 14.19 14.04
N GLN A 63 -33.75 15.45 14.06
CA GLN A 63 -33.53 16.26 12.86
C GLN A 63 -32.31 15.83 12.06
N ILE A 64 -31.40 15.06 12.65
CA ILE A 64 -30.18 14.60 11.97
C ILE A 64 -30.52 13.36 11.15
N GLN A 65 -30.30 13.45 9.84
CA GLN A 65 -30.52 12.33 8.93
C GLN A 65 -29.40 11.30 9.04
N ASP A 66 -29.68 10.06 8.64
CA ASP A 66 -28.72 8.95 8.69
C ASP A 66 -27.40 9.30 7.97
N GLU A 67 -27.45 9.87 6.77
CA GLU A 67 -26.24 10.28 6.05
C GLU A 67 -25.40 11.29 6.82
N GLN A 68 -26.03 12.24 7.49
CA GLN A 68 -25.34 13.24 8.31
C GLN A 68 -24.69 12.60 9.54
N LEU A 69 -25.43 11.73 10.23
CA LEU A 69 -24.91 11.02 11.40
C LEU A 69 -23.72 10.13 11.03
N LEU A 70 -23.88 9.28 10.04
CA LEU A 70 -22.86 8.28 9.66
C LEU A 70 -21.60 8.94 9.14
N SER A 71 -21.72 9.97 8.29
CA SER A 71 -20.57 10.66 7.76
C SER A 71 -19.81 11.47 8.83
N THR A 72 -20.53 12.14 9.70
CA THR A 72 -19.91 12.91 10.80
C THR A 72 -19.25 11.98 11.81
N ALA A 73 -19.88 10.87 12.16
CA ALA A 73 -19.31 9.89 13.08
C ALA A 73 -18.02 9.30 12.52
N SER A 74 -17.99 8.92 11.24
CA SER A 74 -16.77 8.41 10.60
C SER A 74 -15.62 9.41 10.68
N GLU A 75 -15.90 10.67 10.39
CA GLU A 75 -14.89 11.74 10.45
C GLU A 75 -14.39 11.98 11.88
N LEU A 76 -15.28 12.01 12.87
CA LEU A 76 -14.89 12.19 14.27
C LEU A 76 -13.97 11.07 14.78
N TYR A 77 -14.31 9.83 14.50
CA TYR A 77 -13.48 8.70 14.91
C TYR A 77 -12.12 8.70 14.19
N LEU A 78 -12.10 9.03 12.91
CA LEU A 78 -10.84 9.19 12.18
C LEU A 78 -10.01 10.35 12.72
N ALA A 79 -10.63 11.49 13.03
CA ALA A 79 -9.96 12.63 13.64
C ALA A 79 -9.29 12.25 14.96
N LYS A 80 -9.98 11.49 15.80
CA LYS A 80 -9.41 10.99 17.06
C LYS A 80 -8.23 10.06 16.82
N ALA A 81 -8.34 9.14 15.87
CA ALA A 81 -7.25 8.24 15.50
C ALA A 81 -6.02 9.00 15.01
N LEU A 82 -6.20 10.02 14.16
CA LEU A 82 -5.11 10.87 13.67
C LEU A 82 -4.47 11.69 14.79
N SER A 83 -5.26 12.19 15.70
CA SER A 83 -4.78 12.91 16.90
C SER A 83 -3.93 12.00 17.78
N LEU A 84 -4.36 10.76 18.01
CA LEU A 84 -3.62 9.76 18.78
C LEU A 84 -2.28 9.43 18.11
N GLU A 85 -2.28 9.26 16.80
CA GLU A 85 -1.07 8.98 16.01
C GLU A 85 0.01 10.05 16.22
N LYS A 86 -0.40 11.31 16.35
CA LYS A 86 0.49 12.45 16.59
C LYS A 86 0.90 12.61 18.04
N SER A 87 0.22 11.93 18.98
CA SER A 87 0.52 12.03 20.40
C SER A 87 1.86 11.38 20.74
N SER A 88 2.49 11.85 21.80
CA SER A 88 3.77 11.30 22.26
C SER A 88 3.67 9.83 22.68
N ALA A 89 2.54 9.43 23.24
CA ALA A 89 2.31 8.04 23.66
C ALA A 89 2.29 7.04 22.49
N CYS A 90 1.79 7.46 21.32
CA CYS A 90 1.74 6.63 20.10
C CYS A 90 2.99 6.73 19.23
N LYS A 91 4.00 7.46 19.64
CA LYS A 91 5.27 7.54 18.92
C LYS A 91 6.29 6.61 19.55
N VAL A 92 7.02 5.88 18.72
CA VAL A 92 8.19 5.12 19.19
C VAL A 92 9.25 6.12 19.58
N SER A 93 9.51 6.28 20.88
CA SER A 93 10.66 7.04 21.35
C SER A 93 11.80 6.08 21.64
N ILE A 94 13.00 6.44 21.13
CA ILE A 94 14.22 5.75 21.53
C ILE A 94 14.49 6.14 22.97
N LEU A 95 14.25 5.21 23.90
CA LEU A 95 14.58 5.39 25.29
C LEU A 95 16.10 5.46 25.44
N ALA A 96 16.58 6.46 26.17
CA ALA A 96 17.96 6.47 26.59
C ALA A 96 18.24 5.20 27.42
N LYS A 97 19.32 4.50 27.10
CA LYS A 97 19.75 3.28 27.84
C LYS A 97 19.93 3.50 29.33
N THR A 98 19.98 4.78 29.76
CA THR A 98 20.11 5.22 31.15
C THR A 98 18.81 5.24 31.92
N GLN A 99 17.64 5.03 31.27
CA GLN A 99 16.37 5.00 31.99
C GLN A 99 16.16 3.65 32.69
N SER A 100 15.49 3.70 33.85
CA SER A 100 15.18 2.50 34.63
C SER A 100 14.27 1.54 33.84
N GLU A 101 14.38 0.25 34.16
CA GLU A 101 13.52 -0.78 33.55
C GLU A 101 12.04 -0.52 33.79
N GLU A 102 11.68 0.01 34.97
CA GLU A 102 10.30 0.39 35.29
C GLU A 102 9.75 1.48 34.37
N LYS A 103 10.55 2.52 34.07
CA LYS A 103 10.18 3.58 33.15
C LYS A 103 10.04 3.07 31.73
N GLN A 104 10.94 2.18 31.30
CA GLN A 104 10.87 1.55 29.98
C GLN A 104 9.61 0.69 29.86
N ALA A 105 9.28 -0.11 30.87
CA ALA A 105 8.08 -0.95 30.89
C ALA A 105 6.81 -0.12 30.85
N LEU A 106 6.74 0.97 31.62
CA LEU A 106 5.59 1.89 31.62
C LEU A 106 5.40 2.57 30.27
N GLN A 107 6.50 3.02 29.66
CA GLN A 107 6.43 3.66 28.33
C GLN A 107 5.97 2.69 27.25
N LYS A 108 6.46 1.45 27.29
CA LYS A 108 6.00 0.39 26.39
C LYS A 108 4.51 0.11 26.56
N GLN A 109 4.03 0.03 27.81
CA GLN A 109 2.61 -0.16 28.12
C GLN A 109 1.76 0.99 27.60
N ASN A 110 2.20 2.23 27.80
CA ASN A 110 1.51 3.42 27.31
C ASN A 110 1.45 3.45 25.77
N TYR A 111 2.53 3.05 25.11
CA TYR A 111 2.58 2.93 23.66
C TYR A 111 1.59 1.90 23.14
N GLN A 112 1.57 0.72 23.73
CA GLN A 112 0.64 -0.35 23.37
C GLN A 112 -0.81 0.05 23.61
N SER A 113 -1.09 0.70 24.74
CA SER A 113 -2.43 1.21 25.07
C SER A 113 -2.87 2.28 24.07
N CYS A 114 -1.99 3.17 23.68
CA CYS A 114 -2.28 4.20 22.68
C CYS A 114 -2.61 3.59 21.31
N LEU A 115 -1.85 2.58 20.88
CA LEU A 115 -2.13 1.86 19.62
C LEU A 115 -3.46 1.11 19.69
N ASP A 116 -3.77 0.48 20.81
CA ASP A 116 -5.06 -0.21 20.99
C ASP A 116 -6.23 0.77 20.90
N GLN A 117 -6.10 1.94 21.51
CA GLN A 117 -7.10 3.00 21.41
C GLN A 117 -7.25 3.51 19.97
N GLN A 118 -6.13 3.72 19.29
CA GLN A 118 -6.13 4.12 17.88
C GLN A 118 -6.85 3.09 17.00
N LEU A 119 -6.55 1.80 17.20
CA LEU A 119 -7.20 0.71 16.47
C LEU A 119 -8.71 0.70 16.68
N GLY A 120 -9.18 0.92 17.91
CA GLY A 120 -10.61 1.02 18.22
C GLY A 120 -11.30 2.17 17.49
N MET A 121 -10.65 3.33 17.40
CA MET A 121 -11.18 4.48 16.68
C MET A 121 -11.23 4.23 15.17
N LEU A 122 -10.20 3.60 14.62
CA LEU A 122 -10.14 3.23 13.19
C LEU A 122 -11.22 2.20 12.82
N ASP A 123 -11.45 1.20 13.66
CA ASP A 123 -12.53 0.25 13.50
C ASP A 123 -13.90 0.96 13.38
N LYS A 124 -14.16 1.90 14.27
CA LYS A 124 -15.40 2.69 14.23
C LYS A 124 -15.51 3.53 12.95
N SER A 125 -14.43 4.21 12.57
CA SER A 125 -14.42 5.02 11.35
C SER A 125 -14.72 4.17 10.10
N ILE A 126 -14.16 2.98 10.00
CA ILE A 126 -14.44 2.03 8.91
C ILE A 126 -15.93 1.66 8.88
N ARG A 127 -16.50 1.31 10.01
CA ARG A 127 -17.90 0.89 10.10
C ARG A 127 -18.86 2.00 9.71
N TYR A 128 -18.65 3.21 10.21
CA TYR A 128 -19.51 4.35 9.91
C TYR A 128 -19.37 4.79 8.44
N SER A 129 -18.16 4.82 7.89
CA SER A 129 -17.98 5.13 6.47
C SER A 129 -18.59 4.07 5.55
N TYR A 130 -18.42 2.79 5.90
CA TYR A 130 -19.06 1.70 5.17
C TYR A 130 -20.58 1.83 5.17
N ALA A 131 -21.17 2.04 6.35
CA ALA A 131 -22.62 2.22 6.47
C ALA A 131 -23.13 3.42 5.67
N TYR A 132 -22.40 4.52 5.70
CA TYR A 132 -22.73 5.70 4.90
C TYR A 132 -22.76 5.38 3.40
N MET A 133 -21.73 4.71 2.90
CA MET A 133 -21.60 4.46 1.46
C MET A 133 -22.56 3.38 0.96
N PHE A 134 -22.76 2.31 1.74
CA PHE A 134 -23.40 1.10 1.22
C PHE A 134 -24.74 0.75 1.87
N ASN A 135 -25.16 1.45 2.92
CA ASN A 135 -26.38 1.13 3.65
C ASN A 135 -27.25 2.35 3.98
N THR A 136 -27.25 3.37 3.14
CA THR A 136 -28.16 4.50 3.19
C THR A 136 -29.12 4.45 2.00
N LYS A 137 -30.14 5.32 2.00
CA LYS A 137 -31.13 5.36 0.91
C LYS A 137 -30.52 5.65 -0.45
N ARG A 138 -29.49 6.50 -0.50
CA ARG A 138 -28.74 6.78 -1.72
C ARG A 138 -27.49 5.90 -1.77
N GLY A 139 -27.28 5.22 -2.91
CA GLY A 139 -26.05 4.47 -3.13
C GLY A 139 -24.90 5.36 -3.59
N PRO A 140 -23.66 4.82 -3.66
CA PRO A 140 -22.51 5.57 -4.16
C PRO A 140 -22.69 6.14 -5.57
N GLN A 141 -23.44 5.47 -6.42
CA GLN A 141 -23.70 5.93 -7.79
C GLN A 141 -24.59 7.18 -7.83
N ASP A 142 -25.51 7.30 -6.87
CA ASP A 142 -26.40 8.46 -6.75
C ASP A 142 -25.68 9.70 -6.22
N ARG A 143 -24.51 9.51 -5.65
CA ARG A 143 -23.67 10.55 -5.06
C ARG A 143 -22.34 10.74 -5.76
N ILE A 144 -22.22 10.29 -7.01
CA ILE A 144 -20.94 10.30 -7.75
C ILE A 144 -20.31 11.69 -7.86
N PHE A 145 -21.13 12.73 -7.91
CA PHE A 145 -20.68 14.12 -7.96
C PHE A 145 -20.71 14.83 -6.60
N ASP A 146 -21.02 14.08 -5.53
CA ASP A 146 -21.11 14.64 -4.19
C ASP A 146 -19.71 14.61 -3.52
N ASN A 147 -19.23 15.78 -3.12
CA ASN A 147 -17.96 15.92 -2.41
C ASN A 147 -17.91 15.10 -1.12
N ARG A 148 -19.05 14.99 -0.43
CA ARG A 148 -19.13 14.21 0.81
C ARG A 148 -18.89 12.73 0.56
N GLN A 149 -19.40 12.19 -0.53
CA GLN A 149 -19.15 10.80 -0.94
C GLN A 149 -17.66 10.54 -1.14
N VAL A 150 -16.97 11.45 -1.81
CA VAL A 150 -15.52 11.32 -2.04
C VAL A 150 -14.75 11.39 -0.73
N GLN A 151 -15.14 12.29 0.19
CA GLN A 151 -14.51 12.35 1.52
C GLN A 151 -14.70 11.04 2.28
N LEU A 152 -15.90 10.49 2.30
CA LEU A 152 -16.19 9.25 3.03
C LEU A 152 -15.45 8.05 2.44
N ARG A 153 -15.32 7.99 1.13
CA ARG A 153 -14.49 6.98 0.47
C ARG A 153 -13.02 7.12 0.91
N ASP A 154 -12.49 8.34 0.95
CA ASP A 154 -11.13 8.61 1.41
C ASP A 154 -10.95 8.24 2.89
N PHE A 155 -11.93 8.55 3.73
CA PHE A 155 -11.90 8.15 5.15
C PHE A 155 -11.88 6.63 5.29
N TYR A 156 -12.73 5.93 4.58
CA TYR A 156 -12.77 4.48 4.53
C TYR A 156 -11.41 3.90 4.10
N ASN A 157 -10.88 4.36 3.00
CA ASN A 157 -9.60 3.88 2.47
C ASN A 157 -8.46 4.14 3.46
N GLN A 158 -8.41 5.32 4.05
CA GLN A 158 -7.36 5.69 5.00
C GLN A 158 -7.49 5.00 6.35
N ALA A 159 -8.70 4.82 6.83
CA ALA A 159 -8.93 4.09 8.08
C ALA A 159 -8.46 2.64 7.96
N ILE A 160 -8.71 1.98 6.83
CA ILE A 160 -8.21 0.62 6.57
C ILE A 160 -6.68 0.59 6.54
N ALA A 161 -6.06 1.53 5.82
CA ALA A 161 -4.60 1.61 5.73
C ALA A 161 -3.96 1.76 7.11
N LYS A 162 -4.49 2.66 7.92
CA LYS A 162 -3.99 2.92 9.27
C LYS A 162 -4.28 1.77 10.23
N LEU A 163 -5.42 1.09 10.09
CA LEU A 163 -5.75 -0.10 10.87
C LEU A 163 -4.69 -1.20 10.68
N VAL A 164 -4.38 -1.52 9.42
CA VAL A 164 -3.39 -2.56 9.10
C VAL A 164 -2.01 -2.17 9.61
N ASN A 165 -1.58 -0.94 9.38
CA ASN A 165 -0.26 -0.46 9.79
C ASN A 165 -0.14 -0.39 11.33
N SER A 166 -1.14 0.13 12.03
CA SER A 166 -1.15 0.22 13.49
C SER A 166 -1.20 -1.15 14.14
N TYR A 167 -1.91 -2.09 13.55
CA TYR A 167 -1.95 -3.48 14.02
C TYR A 167 -0.57 -4.14 13.93
N ARG A 168 0.14 -3.94 12.83
CA ARG A 168 1.52 -4.42 12.68
C ARG A 168 2.48 -3.81 13.70
N LEU A 169 2.33 -2.51 13.98
CA LEU A 169 3.12 -1.84 15.02
C LEU A 169 2.82 -2.40 16.41
N ARG A 170 1.54 -2.72 16.68
CA ARG A 170 1.11 -3.21 17.99
C ARG A 170 1.54 -4.64 18.27
N HIS A 171 1.42 -5.52 17.30
CA HIS A 171 1.56 -6.97 17.45
C HIS A 171 2.77 -7.57 16.74
N GLY A 172 3.45 -6.78 15.90
CA GLY A 172 4.59 -7.23 15.11
C GLY A 172 4.19 -7.68 13.69
N PRO A 173 5.17 -7.69 12.75
CA PRO A 173 4.90 -7.95 11.35
C PRO A 173 4.42 -9.37 11.03
N SER A 174 4.72 -10.35 11.87
CA SER A 174 4.31 -11.75 11.68
C SER A 174 2.89 -12.06 12.13
N GLU A 175 2.27 -11.16 12.89
CA GLU A 175 0.94 -11.37 13.46
C GLU A 175 -0.22 -11.06 12.50
N VAL A 176 0.05 -10.36 11.41
CA VAL A 176 -0.94 -10.14 10.34
C VAL A 176 -0.92 -11.36 9.42
N GLY A 177 -1.52 -12.45 9.88
CA GLY A 177 -1.61 -13.69 9.09
C GLY A 177 -2.99 -13.83 8.46
N ASN A 178 -3.92 -14.35 9.24
CA ASN A 178 -5.26 -14.68 8.78
C ASN A 178 -6.34 -13.77 9.36
N GLN A 179 -6.01 -12.96 10.35
CA GLN A 179 -6.99 -12.07 11.00
C GLN A 179 -6.34 -10.89 11.71
N ILE A 180 -7.11 -9.82 11.83
CA ILE A 180 -6.81 -8.66 12.66
C ILE A 180 -7.88 -8.60 13.75
N LYS A 181 -7.46 -8.60 15.00
CA LYS A 181 -8.36 -8.56 16.15
C LYS A 181 -8.26 -7.22 16.87
N VAL A 182 -9.38 -6.49 16.93
CA VAL A 182 -9.48 -5.17 17.56
C VAL A 182 -10.61 -5.21 18.58
N GLY A 183 -10.28 -5.32 19.87
CA GLY A 183 -11.27 -5.49 20.92
C GLY A 183 -12.14 -6.74 20.66
N GLN A 184 -13.44 -6.54 20.52
CA GLN A 184 -14.39 -7.62 20.18
C GLN A 184 -14.52 -7.84 18.67
N SER A 185 -13.95 -6.97 17.86
CA SER A 185 -14.03 -7.04 16.40
C SER A 185 -12.96 -7.96 15.83
N ILE A 186 -13.35 -8.77 14.85
CA ILE A 186 -12.44 -9.68 14.14
C ILE A 186 -12.56 -9.39 12.65
N TYR A 187 -11.44 -9.00 12.04
CA TYR A 187 -11.32 -8.87 10.60
C TYR A 187 -10.60 -10.11 10.07
N ARG A 188 -11.33 -10.98 9.39
CA ARG A 188 -10.75 -12.16 8.74
C ARG A 188 -10.19 -11.79 7.39
N ILE A 189 -8.96 -12.22 7.09
CA ILE A 189 -8.29 -11.86 5.85
C ILE A 189 -8.55 -12.93 4.79
N ASN A 190 -9.07 -12.49 3.65
CA ASN A 190 -9.33 -13.32 2.48
C ASN A 190 -8.31 -13.02 1.39
N TYR A 191 -7.53 -14.04 1.01
CA TYR A 191 -6.51 -13.97 -0.03
C TYR A 191 -6.96 -14.58 -1.36
N ASP A 192 -8.23 -14.91 -1.53
CA ASP A 192 -8.72 -15.61 -2.74
C ASP A 192 -8.45 -14.81 -4.02
N ASN A 193 -8.46 -13.49 -3.93
CA ASN A 193 -8.19 -12.57 -5.04
C ASN A 193 -6.72 -12.13 -5.12
N TYR A 194 -5.88 -12.65 -4.24
CA TYR A 194 -4.43 -12.45 -4.25
C TYR A 194 -3.71 -13.65 -3.62
N PRO A 195 -3.83 -14.84 -4.25
CA PRO A 195 -3.34 -16.10 -3.64
C PRO A 195 -1.84 -16.11 -3.41
N LEU A 196 -1.08 -15.30 -4.16
CA LEU A 196 0.36 -15.16 -3.97
C LEU A 196 0.74 -14.71 -2.55
N LEU A 197 -0.13 -13.92 -1.90
CA LEU A 197 0.14 -13.40 -0.55
C LEU A 197 -0.18 -14.39 0.57
N LYS A 198 -0.92 -15.44 0.28
CA LYS A 198 -1.32 -16.42 1.29
C LYS A 198 -0.09 -17.15 1.84
N ASN A 199 0.06 -17.15 3.16
CA ASN A 199 1.18 -17.77 3.87
C ASN A 199 2.56 -17.22 3.47
N ARG A 200 2.60 -16.00 2.91
CA ARG A 200 3.86 -15.35 2.55
C ARG A 200 4.32 -14.42 3.66
N GLN A 201 5.61 -14.43 3.90
CA GLN A 201 6.24 -13.44 4.75
C GLN A 201 6.34 -12.12 3.99
N VAL A 202 5.96 -11.03 4.64
CA VAL A 202 6.03 -9.67 4.08
C VAL A 202 7.14 -8.91 4.79
N GLU A 203 8.11 -8.42 4.02
CA GLU A 203 9.23 -7.65 4.56
C GLU A 203 8.80 -6.21 4.88
N GLN A 204 8.07 -5.57 3.96
CA GLN A 204 7.53 -4.22 4.13
C GLN A 204 6.10 -4.16 3.63
N LEU A 205 5.28 -3.40 4.34
CA LEU A 205 3.90 -3.10 3.96
C LEU A 205 3.67 -1.61 4.15
N MET A 206 3.39 -0.91 3.06
CA MET A 206 3.35 0.55 3.04
C MET A 206 2.09 1.03 2.35
N SER A 207 1.38 1.99 2.97
CA SER A 207 0.32 2.71 2.28
C SER A 207 0.94 3.63 1.23
N THR A 208 0.38 3.62 0.02
CA THR A 208 0.88 4.47 -1.07
C THR A 208 0.19 5.82 -1.13
N TYR A 209 -0.77 6.06 -0.26
CA TYR A 209 -1.59 7.27 -0.25
C TYR A 209 -0.76 8.57 -0.13
N ASN A 210 0.27 8.57 0.69
CA ASN A 210 1.15 9.71 0.95
C ASN A 210 2.48 9.65 0.19
N MET A 211 2.64 8.68 -0.71
CA MET A 211 3.89 8.51 -1.44
C MET A 211 3.94 9.38 -2.67
N ASN A 212 5.09 10.02 -2.88
CA ASN A 212 5.46 10.67 -4.12
C ASN A 212 6.84 10.21 -4.53
N PHE A 213 7.03 10.04 -5.83
CA PHE A 213 8.29 9.57 -6.38
C PHE A 213 8.91 10.67 -7.24
N SER A 214 9.94 11.33 -6.72
CA SER A 214 10.73 12.25 -7.54
C SER A 214 11.53 11.44 -8.57
N GLY A 215 11.53 11.89 -9.83
CA GLY A 215 12.15 11.17 -10.93
C GLY A 215 11.17 10.37 -11.79
N LEU A 216 9.96 10.11 -11.32
CA LEU A 216 8.85 9.70 -12.17
C LEU A 216 8.08 10.94 -12.62
N ARG A 217 7.87 11.07 -13.94
CA ARG A 217 7.13 12.23 -14.50
C ARG A 217 5.65 12.19 -14.19
N SER A 218 5.11 11.02 -14.06
CA SER A 218 3.69 10.81 -13.76
C SER A 218 3.52 9.64 -12.81
N ILE A 219 2.46 9.71 -12.01
CA ILE A 219 2.01 8.61 -11.16
C ILE A 219 0.64 8.18 -11.68
N THR A 220 0.54 6.93 -12.09
CA THR A 220 -0.72 6.39 -12.60
C THR A 220 -1.48 5.72 -11.48
N ARG A 221 -2.66 6.26 -11.22
CA ARG A 221 -3.59 5.78 -10.19
C ARG A 221 -4.96 5.52 -10.79
N ARG A 222 -5.68 4.63 -10.15
CA ARG A 222 -7.11 4.45 -10.36
C ARG A 222 -7.82 4.82 -9.07
N ASP A 223 -8.76 5.77 -9.15
CA ASP A 223 -9.61 6.12 -8.02
C ASP A 223 -10.66 5.05 -7.79
N GLY A 224 -10.94 4.78 -6.53
CA GLY A 224 -11.92 3.77 -6.19
C GLY A 224 -11.97 3.44 -4.70
N PHE A 225 -12.59 2.31 -4.39
CA PHE A 225 -12.70 1.80 -3.05
C PHE A 225 -11.51 0.92 -2.70
N GLY A 226 -11.13 0.94 -1.44
CA GLY A 226 -10.04 0.16 -0.90
C GLY A 226 -8.77 0.97 -0.69
N SER A 227 -7.93 0.46 0.19
CA SER A 227 -6.63 1.05 0.50
C SER A 227 -5.57 0.56 -0.46
N GLU A 228 -4.84 1.50 -1.05
CA GLU A 228 -3.69 1.22 -1.90
C GLU A 228 -2.47 0.90 -1.04
N PHE A 229 -1.91 -0.29 -1.23
CA PHE A 229 -0.71 -0.72 -0.55
C PHE A 229 0.39 -1.12 -1.51
N LEU A 230 1.60 -0.98 -1.03
CA LEU A 230 2.79 -1.55 -1.61
C LEU A 230 3.33 -2.62 -0.66
N ILE A 231 3.48 -3.82 -1.17
CA ILE A 231 3.97 -4.96 -0.42
C ILE A 231 5.35 -5.32 -0.96
N VAL A 232 6.34 -5.42 -0.06
CA VAL A 232 7.67 -5.88 -0.43
C VAL A 232 7.89 -7.27 0.16
N LEU A 233 8.10 -8.23 -0.71
CA LEU A 233 8.43 -9.60 -0.33
C LEU A 233 9.94 -9.74 -0.07
N PRO A 234 10.38 -10.66 0.79
CA PRO A 234 11.80 -10.91 0.97
C PRO A 234 12.44 -11.45 -0.31
N PRO A 235 13.76 -11.24 -0.52
CA PRO A 235 14.46 -11.80 -1.67
C PRO A 235 14.45 -13.33 -1.63
N GLU A 236 14.27 -13.94 -2.80
CA GLU A 236 14.23 -15.43 -2.93
C GLU A 236 15.61 -16.06 -2.77
N HIS A 237 16.67 -15.35 -3.15
CA HIS A 237 18.01 -15.87 -3.18
C HIS A 237 18.93 -15.08 -2.26
N ASN A 238 19.81 -15.80 -1.58
CA ASN A 238 20.89 -15.21 -0.82
C ASN A 238 21.89 -14.58 -1.78
N ASP A 239 22.16 -13.27 -1.59
CA ASP A 239 23.11 -12.52 -2.43
C ASP A 239 24.56 -13.05 -2.38
N THR A 240 24.84 -14.01 -1.55
CA THR A 240 26.15 -14.66 -1.41
C THR A 240 26.33 -15.90 -2.28
N SER A 241 25.46 -16.17 -3.26
CA SER A 241 25.60 -17.30 -4.18
C SER A 241 26.94 -17.21 -4.93
N PRO A 242 27.82 -18.19 -4.84
CA PRO A 242 29.14 -18.16 -5.47
C PRO A 242 29.06 -18.15 -7.01
N GLU A 243 27.93 -18.55 -7.58
CA GLU A 243 27.74 -18.59 -9.04
C GLU A 243 27.52 -17.19 -9.65
N LYS A 244 27.16 -16.18 -8.84
CA LYS A 244 26.93 -14.82 -9.33
C LYS A 244 28.14 -14.16 -9.98
N ALA A 245 29.34 -14.49 -9.52
CA ALA A 245 30.58 -13.89 -9.97
C ALA A 245 31.34 -14.73 -11.00
N LYS A 246 30.82 -15.89 -11.39
CA LYS A 246 31.53 -16.79 -12.30
C LYS A 246 31.17 -16.54 -13.76
N TYR A 247 32.20 -16.51 -14.61
CA TYR A 247 32.02 -16.60 -16.05
C TYR A 247 31.56 -18.02 -16.42
N ILE A 248 30.51 -18.13 -17.22
CA ILE A 248 29.93 -19.40 -17.64
C ILE A 248 30.06 -19.48 -19.17
N VAL A 249 30.77 -20.51 -19.67
CA VAL A 249 31.03 -20.67 -21.09
C VAL A 249 29.78 -21.02 -21.88
N ASP A 250 28.98 -21.90 -21.34
CA ASP A 250 27.67 -22.28 -21.91
C ASP A 250 26.55 -21.95 -20.92
N PRO A 251 26.10 -20.69 -20.90
CA PRO A 251 25.14 -20.23 -19.89
C PRO A 251 23.76 -20.87 -20.07
N LEU A 252 23.34 -21.19 -21.28
CA LEU A 252 22.02 -21.75 -21.54
C LEU A 252 21.84 -23.14 -20.94
N HIS A 253 22.88 -23.96 -20.98
CA HIS A 253 22.84 -25.35 -20.51
C HIS A 253 23.53 -25.56 -19.16
N TYR A 254 24.02 -24.50 -18.55
CA TYR A 254 24.66 -24.58 -17.24
C TYR A 254 23.69 -25.02 -16.17
N GLN A 255 24.13 -25.96 -15.32
CA GLN A 255 23.34 -26.47 -14.20
C GLN A 255 23.71 -25.72 -12.91
N TYR A 256 22.78 -24.91 -12.45
CA TYR A 256 22.94 -24.14 -11.22
C TYR A 256 22.71 -25.02 -9.99
N THR A 257 23.41 -24.75 -8.91
CA THR A 257 23.36 -25.50 -7.65
C THR A 257 21.94 -25.64 -7.11
N ASN A 258 21.13 -24.57 -7.23
CA ASN A 258 19.75 -24.52 -6.77
C ASN A 258 18.73 -24.69 -7.90
N GLY A 259 19.14 -25.20 -9.06
CA GLY A 259 18.27 -25.51 -10.19
C GLY A 259 17.86 -24.32 -11.06
N ARG A 260 18.07 -23.07 -10.62
CA ARG A 260 17.72 -21.87 -11.35
C ARG A 260 18.86 -20.86 -11.30
N ASN A 261 18.99 -20.07 -12.38
CA ASN A 261 19.95 -18.97 -12.43
C ASN A 261 19.67 -17.97 -11.30
N PRO A 262 20.61 -17.77 -10.35
CA PRO A 262 20.39 -16.87 -9.20
C PRO A 262 20.27 -15.39 -9.57
N ASN A 263 20.65 -15.03 -10.80
CA ASN A 263 20.54 -13.66 -11.29
C ASN A 263 19.17 -13.35 -11.91
N ILE A 264 18.24 -14.31 -11.91
CA ILE A 264 16.85 -14.09 -12.26
C ILE A 264 16.12 -13.69 -10.97
N HIS A 265 15.62 -12.45 -10.94
CA HIS A 265 14.94 -11.88 -9.78
C HIS A 265 13.45 -11.76 -10.06
N ASN A 266 12.64 -12.55 -9.34
CA ASN A 266 11.18 -12.43 -9.38
C ASN A 266 10.73 -11.12 -8.75
N ALA A 267 9.54 -10.67 -9.12
CA ALA A 267 8.97 -9.45 -8.57
C ALA A 267 8.79 -9.58 -7.06
N ARG A 268 9.31 -8.58 -6.34
CA ARG A 268 9.17 -8.46 -4.88
C ARG A 268 8.31 -7.29 -4.45
N TYR A 269 8.17 -6.30 -5.33
CA TYR A 269 7.44 -5.05 -5.06
C TYR A 269 6.08 -5.17 -5.72
N LEU A 270 5.05 -5.34 -4.90
CA LEU A 270 3.72 -5.69 -5.36
C LEU A 270 2.70 -4.62 -4.96
N ALA A 271 1.90 -4.16 -5.91
CA ALA A 271 0.72 -3.38 -5.59
C ALA A 271 -0.38 -4.29 -5.04
N ALA A 272 -1.08 -3.83 -4.02
CA ALA A 272 -2.24 -4.51 -3.47
C ALA A 272 -3.31 -3.49 -3.10
N THR A 273 -4.57 -3.88 -3.24
CA THR A 273 -5.70 -3.08 -2.77
C THR A 273 -6.48 -3.88 -1.75
N ILE A 274 -6.78 -3.25 -0.62
CA ILE A 274 -7.41 -3.91 0.51
C ILE A 274 -8.75 -3.26 0.78
N THR A 275 -9.80 -4.09 0.83
CA THR A 275 -11.16 -3.66 1.18
C THR A 275 -11.59 -4.30 2.50
N ALA A 276 -12.54 -3.68 3.18
CA ALA A 276 -13.15 -4.22 4.38
C ALA A 276 -14.67 -4.16 4.27
N GLN A 277 -15.34 -5.24 4.61
CA GLN A 277 -16.79 -5.29 4.66
C GLN A 277 -17.28 -6.27 5.74
N PRO A 278 -18.49 -6.08 6.29
CA PRO A 278 -19.03 -7.04 7.22
C PRO A 278 -19.28 -8.38 6.51
N ARG A 279 -19.06 -9.49 7.21
CA ARG A 279 -19.28 -10.84 6.63
C ARG A 279 -20.73 -11.10 6.31
N SER A 280 -21.64 -10.62 7.17
CA SER A 280 -23.07 -10.62 6.92
C SER A 280 -23.70 -9.46 7.70
N ALA A 281 -24.35 -8.55 7.00
CA ALA A 281 -25.08 -7.44 7.63
C ALA A 281 -26.16 -6.97 6.68
N SER A 282 -27.40 -6.81 7.22
CA SER A 282 -28.53 -6.29 6.47
C SER A 282 -29.01 -4.93 6.98
N SER A 283 -28.54 -4.49 8.14
CA SER A 283 -28.93 -3.22 8.76
C SER A 283 -27.71 -2.40 9.17
N THR A 284 -27.93 -1.10 9.37
CA THR A 284 -26.90 -0.20 9.91
C THR A 284 -26.44 -0.66 11.30
N ASP A 285 -27.34 -1.07 12.16
CA ASP A 285 -27.00 -1.56 13.51
C ASP A 285 -26.11 -2.80 13.44
N GLU A 286 -26.35 -3.71 12.52
CA GLU A 286 -25.51 -4.89 12.32
C GLU A 286 -24.11 -4.48 11.82
N ILE A 287 -24.01 -3.54 10.90
CA ILE A 287 -22.70 -3.03 10.41
C ILE A 287 -21.91 -2.41 11.56
N LEU A 288 -22.56 -1.61 12.39
CA LEU A 288 -21.91 -0.92 13.50
C LEU A 288 -21.50 -1.84 14.65
N ASN A 289 -22.25 -2.93 14.88
CA ASN A 289 -22.09 -3.79 16.05
C ASN A 289 -21.65 -5.22 15.72
N ASN A 290 -21.64 -5.63 14.44
CA ASN A 290 -21.20 -6.96 14.06
C ASN A 290 -19.73 -7.17 14.40
N PRO A 291 -19.37 -8.20 15.19
CA PRO A 291 -17.98 -8.46 15.52
C PRO A 291 -17.14 -8.94 14.33
N GLU A 292 -17.77 -9.46 13.27
CA GLU A 292 -17.06 -10.08 12.17
C GLU A 292 -17.08 -9.23 10.89
N PHE A 293 -15.88 -8.85 10.47
CA PHE A 293 -15.59 -8.22 9.18
C PHE A 293 -14.66 -9.10 8.37
N GLU A 294 -14.65 -8.88 7.06
CA GLU A 294 -13.71 -9.50 6.15
C GLU A 294 -12.85 -8.43 5.50
N ILE A 295 -11.53 -8.65 5.54
CA ILE A 295 -10.56 -7.89 4.77
C ILE A 295 -10.20 -8.72 3.55
N SER A 296 -10.39 -8.16 2.36
CA SER A 296 -10.03 -8.82 1.10
C SER A 296 -8.86 -8.11 0.45
N ALA A 297 -7.85 -8.87 0.06
CA ALA A 297 -6.72 -8.37 -0.71
C ALA A 297 -6.95 -8.66 -2.19
N TYR A 298 -6.70 -7.66 -3.03
CA TYR A 298 -6.85 -7.75 -4.49
C TYR A 298 -5.55 -7.39 -5.17
N ASP A 299 -5.22 -8.16 -6.21
CA ASP A 299 -4.21 -7.77 -7.17
C ASP A 299 -4.85 -6.77 -8.15
N PRO A 300 -4.49 -5.47 -8.09
CA PRO A 300 -5.14 -4.46 -8.91
C PRO A 300 -4.80 -4.57 -10.41
N TYR A 301 -3.77 -5.33 -10.76
CA TYR A 301 -3.45 -5.66 -12.15
C TYR A 301 -4.43 -6.66 -12.75
N LYS A 302 -5.05 -7.50 -11.90
CA LYS A 302 -6.02 -8.52 -12.32
C LYS A 302 -7.47 -8.12 -12.08
N PHE A 303 -7.71 -7.24 -11.10
CA PHE A 303 -9.05 -6.82 -10.70
C PHE A 303 -9.20 -5.31 -10.84
N GLU A 304 -10.08 -4.88 -11.73
CA GLU A 304 -10.45 -3.47 -11.86
C GLU A 304 -11.51 -3.08 -10.85
N SER A 305 -12.34 -4.03 -10.43
CA SER A 305 -13.46 -3.81 -9.52
C SER A 305 -13.60 -4.95 -8.53
N ALA A 306 -14.35 -4.70 -7.48
CA ALA A 306 -14.71 -5.69 -6.46
C ALA A 306 -16.21 -5.60 -6.15
N LYS A 307 -16.78 -6.73 -5.71
CA LYS A 307 -18.15 -6.74 -5.18
C LYS A 307 -18.15 -6.28 -3.73
N ILE A 308 -18.87 -5.19 -3.48
CA ILE A 308 -19.10 -4.66 -2.15
C ILE A 308 -20.61 -4.47 -2.00
N ALA A 309 -21.19 -5.01 -0.94
CA ALA A 309 -22.64 -4.97 -0.71
C ALA A 309 -23.47 -5.46 -1.91
N GLY A 310 -22.98 -6.48 -2.60
CA GLY A 310 -23.67 -7.12 -3.74
C GLY A 310 -23.54 -6.42 -5.09
N LYS A 311 -22.84 -5.28 -5.17
CA LYS A 311 -22.62 -4.53 -6.41
C LYS A 311 -21.13 -4.39 -6.69
N SER A 312 -20.80 -4.18 -7.98
CA SER A 312 -19.41 -4.00 -8.43
C SER A 312 -19.01 -2.53 -8.37
N TYR A 313 -17.87 -2.26 -7.73
CA TYR A 313 -17.30 -0.90 -7.61
C TYR A 313 -15.84 -0.92 -8.02
N PRO A 314 -15.33 0.18 -8.63
CA PRO A 314 -13.93 0.25 -9.00
C PRO A 314 -13.01 0.20 -7.77
N LEU A 315 -11.90 -0.50 -7.90
CA LEU A 315 -10.86 -0.60 -6.88
C LEU A 315 -9.83 0.51 -7.06
N ALA A 316 -9.48 1.16 -5.96
CA ALA A 316 -8.33 2.06 -5.93
C ALA A 316 -7.05 1.30 -6.22
N ALA A 317 -6.11 1.93 -6.93
CA ALA A 317 -4.81 1.32 -7.21
C ALA A 317 -3.77 2.39 -7.49
N ASN A 318 -2.51 2.10 -7.13
CA ASN A 318 -1.35 2.87 -7.52
C ASN A 318 -0.42 1.97 -8.33
N PHE A 319 -0.39 2.17 -9.65
CA PHE A 319 0.37 1.34 -10.57
C PHE A 319 1.83 1.76 -10.70
N SER A 320 2.18 2.95 -10.26
CA SER A 320 3.55 3.47 -10.33
C SER A 320 4.37 3.17 -9.08
N ALA A 321 3.73 2.95 -7.93
CA ALA A 321 4.41 2.79 -6.65
C ALA A 321 5.37 1.58 -6.59
N PRO A 322 5.02 0.39 -7.11
CA PRO A 322 5.94 -0.74 -7.08
C PRO A 322 7.25 -0.45 -7.77
N TYR A 323 7.19 0.09 -8.97
CA TYR A 323 8.37 0.44 -9.74
C TYR A 323 9.15 1.60 -9.11
N GLY A 324 8.44 2.62 -8.63
CA GLY A 324 9.05 3.77 -7.96
C GLY A 324 9.85 3.37 -6.71
N LEU A 325 9.29 2.51 -5.87
CA LEU A 325 10.01 2.03 -4.69
C LEU A 325 11.18 1.13 -5.06
N TRP A 326 11.01 0.25 -6.04
CA TRP A 326 12.10 -0.58 -6.56
C TRP A 326 13.27 0.27 -7.01
N LEU A 327 13.03 1.33 -7.78
CA LEU A 327 14.06 2.27 -8.23
C LEU A 327 14.73 3.00 -7.05
N ALA A 328 13.92 3.46 -6.09
CA ALA A 328 14.43 4.21 -4.94
C ALA A 328 15.29 3.33 -4.01
N GLN A 329 14.85 2.11 -3.72
CA GLN A 329 15.58 1.20 -2.82
C GLN A 329 16.81 0.59 -3.46
N ASN A 330 16.81 0.41 -4.78
CA ASN A 330 17.98 -0.03 -5.53
C ASN A 330 18.90 1.12 -5.95
N ASN A 331 18.54 2.35 -5.60
CA ASN A 331 19.38 3.53 -5.81
C ASN A 331 19.85 3.71 -7.26
N LEU A 332 18.97 3.72 -8.22
CA LEU A 332 19.31 3.82 -9.64
C LEU A 332 19.70 5.23 -10.07
N GLY A 333 20.85 5.69 -9.60
CA GLY A 333 21.60 6.79 -10.18
C GLY A 333 22.87 6.27 -10.84
N LYS A 334 23.67 7.15 -11.45
CA LYS A 334 24.90 6.75 -12.17
C LYS A 334 25.85 5.88 -11.35
N ALA A 335 25.95 6.10 -10.04
CA ALA A 335 26.72 5.25 -9.13
C ALA A 335 26.00 3.97 -8.72
N ALA A 336 24.70 3.91 -8.91
CA ALA A 336 23.86 2.85 -8.41
C ALA A 336 23.58 1.75 -9.43
N TYR A 337 23.71 2.01 -10.72
CA TYR A 337 23.82 0.95 -11.72
C TYR A 337 24.98 0.01 -11.41
N LEU A 338 26.05 0.56 -10.85
CA LEU A 338 27.23 -0.20 -10.44
C LEU A 338 26.97 -1.06 -9.19
N SER A 339 25.97 -0.74 -8.36
CA SER A 339 25.64 -1.52 -7.17
C SER A 339 24.67 -2.68 -7.44
N LEU A 340 23.93 -2.64 -8.54
CA LEU A 340 23.10 -3.76 -8.97
C LEU A 340 23.95 -4.89 -9.57
N ILE A 341 25.14 -4.54 -10.03
CA ILE A 341 26.11 -5.46 -10.60
C ILE A 341 27.38 -5.32 -9.77
N ASP A 342 27.93 -6.45 -9.35
CA ASP A 342 29.13 -6.47 -8.48
C ASP A 342 30.26 -5.60 -9.03
N ARG A 343 30.73 -4.64 -8.22
CA ARG A 343 31.74 -3.65 -8.60
C ARG A 343 33.09 -4.25 -9.02
N ASP A 344 33.43 -5.40 -8.46
CA ASP A 344 34.73 -6.02 -8.63
C ASP A 344 34.78 -7.03 -9.78
N ALA A 345 33.65 -7.32 -10.40
CA ALA A 345 33.58 -8.32 -11.45
C ALA A 345 33.75 -7.66 -12.84
N ARG A 346 34.92 -7.78 -13.43
CA ARG A 346 35.17 -7.42 -14.82
C ARG A 346 34.32 -8.24 -15.82
N LEU A 347 33.74 -9.36 -15.36
CA LEU A 347 32.97 -10.29 -16.15
C LEU A 347 31.70 -10.69 -15.36
N THR A 348 30.90 -9.70 -14.98
CA THR A 348 29.64 -9.95 -14.26
C THR A 348 28.58 -10.49 -15.21
N MET A 349 27.98 -11.59 -14.81
CA MET A 349 26.84 -12.14 -15.53
C MET A 349 25.65 -11.19 -15.47
N PRO A 350 24.81 -11.12 -16.50
CA PRO A 350 23.65 -10.23 -16.46
C PRO A 350 22.66 -10.61 -15.37
N HIS A 351 21.94 -9.61 -14.89
CA HIS A 351 20.82 -9.77 -13.96
C HIS A 351 19.51 -9.42 -14.68
N LEU A 352 18.48 -10.24 -14.45
CA LEU A 352 17.15 -10.00 -14.98
C LEU A 352 16.18 -9.75 -13.81
N TYR A 353 15.45 -8.65 -13.90
CA TYR A 353 14.44 -8.27 -12.90
C TYR A 353 13.05 -8.30 -13.52
N MET A 354 12.16 -9.11 -12.97
CA MET A 354 10.73 -9.07 -13.26
C MET A 354 10.09 -7.99 -12.40
N LEU A 355 9.27 -7.13 -13.01
CA LEU A 355 8.66 -6.00 -12.30
C LEU A 355 7.22 -6.31 -11.83
N GLU A 356 6.66 -7.41 -12.29
CA GLU A 356 5.43 -8.00 -11.79
C GLU A 356 5.56 -9.52 -11.77
N PRO A 357 4.74 -10.26 -11.01
CA PRO A 357 4.75 -11.73 -11.07
C PRO A 357 4.53 -12.22 -12.51
N TYR A 358 5.31 -13.22 -12.92
CA TYR A 358 5.23 -13.72 -14.29
C TYR A 358 3.79 -14.13 -14.65
N ASN A 359 3.29 -13.56 -15.75
CA ASN A 359 1.97 -13.88 -16.29
C ASN A 359 2.13 -14.46 -17.69
N PRO A 360 1.82 -15.75 -17.89
CA PRO A 360 1.99 -16.40 -19.20
C PRO A 360 1.04 -15.85 -20.28
N ASN A 361 -0.01 -15.11 -19.87
CA ASN A 361 -0.97 -14.51 -20.80
C ASN A 361 -0.56 -13.11 -21.30
N LYS A 362 0.54 -12.57 -20.78
CA LYS A 362 1.08 -11.28 -21.22
C LYS A 362 2.36 -11.46 -22.00
N LYS A 363 2.52 -10.69 -23.06
CA LYS A 363 3.79 -10.61 -23.79
C LYS A 363 4.84 -9.91 -22.96
N VAL A 364 6.06 -10.39 -23.05
CA VAL A 364 7.19 -9.83 -22.30
C VAL A 364 7.89 -8.77 -23.11
N VAL A 365 8.01 -7.58 -22.56
CA VAL A 365 8.88 -6.50 -23.06
C VAL A 365 10.16 -6.56 -22.25
N VAL A 366 11.26 -6.89 -22.90
CA VAL A 366 12.57 -6.97 -22.26
C VAL A 366 13.36 -5.70 -22.57
N LEU A 367 13.70 -4.95 -21.53
CA LEU A 367 14.54 -3.75 -21.64
C LEU A 367 15.95 -4.11 -21.22
N VAL A 368 16.88 -3.97 -22.14
CA VAL A 368 18.29 -4.37 -21.92
C VAL A 368 19.13 -3.12 -21.68
N HIS A 369 19.79 -3.05 -20.54
CA HIS A 369 20.60 -1.91 -20.12
C HIS A 369 22.08 -2.30 -20.03
N GLY A 370 22.94 -1.56 -20.74
CA GLY A 370 24.37 -1.51 -20.44
C GLY A 370 24.63 -0.51 -19.31
N LEU A 371 25.71 -0.72 -18.57
CA LEU A 371 26.11 0.13 -17.45
C LEU A 371 26.30 1.60 -17.79
N ALA A 372 26.63 1.90 -19.06
CA ALA A 372 26.91 3.26 -19.54
C ALA A 372 25.65 4.00 -20.05
N SER A 373 24.49 3.35 -20.12
CA SER A 373 23.31 3.97 -20.70
C SER A 373 22.51 4.77 -19.65
N SER A 374 21.85 5.85 -20.12
CA SER A 374 20.98 6.66 -19.27
C SER A 374 19.69 5.90 -18.94
N PRO A 375 19.28 5.82 -17.66
CA PRO A 375 18.07 5.09 -17.26
C PRO A 375 16.77 5.83 -17.59
N GLU A 376 16.81 7.12 -17.91
CA GLU A 376 15.60 7.96 -17.97
C GLU A 376 14.57 7.47 -19.00
N ALA A 377 15.03 7.07 -20.20
CA ALA A 377 14.14 6.57 -21.24
C ALA A 377 13.44 5.28 -20.83
N TRP A 378 14.15 4.38 -20.17
CA TRP A 378 13.62 3.11 -19.69
C TRP A 378 12.67 3.27 -18.51
N ILE A 379 12.97 4.20 -17.62
CA ILE A 379 12.09 4.55 -16.49
C ILE A 379 10.76 5.04 -17.03
N ARG A 380 10.77 5.96 -17.99
CA ARG A 380 9.55 6.48 -18.60
C ARG A 380 8.74 5.38 -19.29
N LEU A 381 9.38 4.61 -20.16
CA LEU A 381 8.70 3.53 -20.89
C LEU A 381 8.11 2.49 -19.94
N THR A 382 8.84 2.08 -18.92
CA THR A 382 8.36 1.12 -17.92
C THR A 382 7.15 1.67 -17.18
N ASN A 383 7.23 2.91 -16.71
CA ASN A 383 6.12 3.54 -15.99
C ASN A 383 4.88 3.68 -16.88
N ASP A 384 5.08 4.02 -18.15
CA ASP A 384 3.98 4.15 -19.12
C ASP A 384 3.30 2.79 -19.38
N VAL A 385 4.08 1.72 -19.56
CA VAL A 385 3.52 0.37 -19.79
C VAL A 385 2.76 -0.11 -18.55
N MET A 386 3.33 0.03 -17.37
CA MET A 386 2.69 -0.41 -16.12
C MET A 386 1.47 0.45 -15.75
N GLY A 387 1.47 1.70 -16.15
CA GLY A 387 0.41 2.65 -15.85
C GLY A 387 -0.75 2.65 -16.85
N ASP A 388 -0.52 2.34 -18.11
CA ASP A 388 -1.56 2.36 -19.12
C ASP A 388 -2.45 1.11 -19.05
N PRO A 389 -3.79 1.24 -18.95
CA PRO A 389 -4.69 0.09 -18.80
C PRO A 389 -4.60 -0.92 -19.94
N VAL A 390 -4.46 -0.45 -21.18
CA VAL A 390 -4.37 -1.32 -22.37
C VAL A 390 -3.01 -2.02 -22.42
N LEU A 391 -1.92 -1.26 -22.24
CA LEU A 391 -0.58 -1.83 -22.27
C LEU A 391 -0.35 -2.80 -21.10
N ARG A 392 -0.79 -2.43 -19.91
CA ARG A 392 -0.66 -3.28 -18.72
C ARG A 392 -1.41 -4.61 -18.85
N GLU A 393 -2.53 -4.63 -19.53
CA GLU A 393 -3.33 -5.84 -19.75
C GLU A 393 -2.61 -6.85 -20.67
N HIS A 394 -1.83 -6.36 -21.65
CA HIS A 394 -1.22 -7.19 -22.68
C HIS A 394 0.27 -7.43 -22.52
N TYR A 395 0.95 -6.58 -21.74
CA TYR A 395 2.41 -6.61 -21.60
C TYR A 395 2.85 -6.65 -20.17
N GLN A 396 3.97 -7.32 -19.94
CA GLN A 396 4.75 -7.27 -18.71
C GLN A 396 6.18 -6.88 -19.05
N VAL A 397 6.87 -6.21 -18.12
CA VAL A 397 8.20 -5.66 -18.35
C VAL A 397 9.24 -6.41 -17.54
N TRP A 398 10.30 -6.85 -18.22
CA TRP A 398 11.52 -7.36 -17.60
C TRP A 398 12.67 -6.42 -17.92
N GLN A 399 13.54 -6.22 -16.95
CA GLN A 399 14.75 -5.41 -17.15
C GLN A 399 15.98 -6.26 -16.96
N VAL A 400 16.89 -6.18 -17.95
CA VAL A 400 18.16 -6.89 -17.93
C VAL A 400 19.29 -5.87 -17.86
N PHE A 401 20.15 -6.04 -16.86
CA PHE A 401 21.35 -5.23 -16.67
C PHE A 401 22.58 -6.08 -16.95
N TYR A 402 23.48 -5.57 -17.77
CA TYR A 402 24.72 -6.26 -18.12
C TYR A 402 25.93 -5.35 -18.07
N SER A 403 27.12 -5.93 -17.85
CA SER A 403 28.36 -5.20 -17.83
C SER A 403 28.80 -4.84 -19.25
N THR A 404 29.03 -3.55 -19.52
CA THR A 404 29.55 -3.08 -20.80
C THR A 404 31.01 -3.44 -21.03
N ASN A 405 31.73 -3.91 -20.01
CA ASN A 405 33.10 -4.37 -20.11
C ASN A 405 33.24 -5.80 -20.69
N MET A 406 32.13 -6.52 -20.81
CA MET A 406 32.08 -7.84 -21.40
C MET A 406 32.13 -7.71 -22.95
N PRO A 407 32.88 -8.55 -23.69
CA PRO A 407 32.82 -8.55 -25.13
C PRO A 407 31.40 -8.68 -25.68
N ILE A 408 31.09 -8.00 -26.77
CA ILE A 408 29.71 -7.92 -27.32
C ILE A 408 29.11 -9.30 -27.59
N LEU A 409 29.88 -10.21 -28.17
CA LEU A 409 29.39 -11.57 -28.44
C LEU A 409 29.09 -12.35 -27.18
N GLU A 410 29.94 -12.22 -26.17
CA GLU A 410 29.75 -12.84 -24.85
C GLU A 410 28.49 -12.31 -24.17
N SER A 411 28.35 -10.97 -24.14
CA SER A 411 27.16 -10.32 -23.58
C SER A 411 25.87 -10.81 -24.24
N ARG A 412 25.88 -10.96 -25.55
CA ARG A 412 24.72 -11.43 -26.31
C ARG A 412 24.31 -12.85 -25.90
N PHE A 413 25.26 -13.75 -25.76
CA PHE A 413 24.96 -15.12 -25.33
C PHE A 413 24.47 -15.18 -23.91
N GLN A 414 25.04 -14.43 -22.99
CA GLN A 414 24.66 -14.39 -21.59
C GLN A 414 23.27 -13.79 -21.42
N ILE A 415 22.96 -12.71 -22.14
CA ILE A 415 21.64 -12.06 -22.11
C ILE A 415 20.58 -12.99 -22.69
N TYR A 416 20.84 -13.63 -23.82
CA TYR A 416 19.92 -14.58 -24.43
C TYR A 416 19.62 -15.75 -23.48
N ALA A 417 20.64 -16.28 -22.84
CA ALA A 417 20.49 -17.40 -21.91
C ALA A 417 19.61 -17.04 -20.71
N ILE A 418 19.86 -15.89 -20.07
CA ILE A 418 19.07 -15.49 -18.89
C ILE A 418 17.60 -15.21 -19.26
N ILE A 419 17.35 -14.62 -20.43
CA ILE A 419 15.97 -14.41 -20.90
C ILE A 419 15.28 -15.76 -21.11
N GLN A 420 15.89 -16.71 -21.79
CA GLN A 420 15.30 -18.02 -22.04
C GLN A 420 15.07 -18.79 -20.74
N GLN A 421 16.01 -18.74 -19.82
CA GLN A 421 15.88 -19.41 -18.51
C GLN A 421 14.77 -18.81 -17.65
N SER A 422 14.41 -17.56 -17.86
CA SER A 422 13.36 -16.88 -17.11
C SER A 422 11.96 -17.36 -17.49
N PHE A 423 11.78 -17.99 -18.65
CA PHE A 423 10.51 -18.59 -19.06
C PHE A 423 10.27 -19.99 -18.48
N ASN A 424 11.28 -20.59 -17.91
CA ASN A 424 11.21 -21.92 -17.27
C ASN A 424 11.03 -21.75 -15.74
#